data_f605dbebe659912d6377ca2b08bd9c37
#
_entry.id   f605dbebe659912d6377ca2b08bd9c37
#
_cell.length_a   1.000
_cell.length_b   1.000
_cell.length_c   1.000
_cell.angle_alpha   90.00
_cell.angle_beta   90.00
_cell.angle_gamma   90.00
#
_symmetry.space_group_name_H-M   'P 1'
#
loop_
_entity.id
_entity.type
_entity.pdbx_description
1 polymer ?
#
loop_
_entity_poly.entity_id
_entity_poly.type
_entity_poly.pdbx_seq_one_letter_code
_entity_poly.pdbx_strand_id
1 'polypeptide(L)'
;MTTSWSTFKNKINQCLCPPGNGVFTVNTAKERKERLHKALFGQSDNIETLWQQSVETLPESTNAVILGIASDCGGGILRGANWGPLFVRSTLLEQYPDLKAFDLGDVRVIPHLLHDKYLNDATIANCRKALYQDENSPFPVSPLSITEDVLHDFYAEFPNKGIFGIGGDHSVSYPLAKAYLQAKKKQGIRAAIIHFDAHTDLLVERLGIDLCFGSWCTHILDDLTDRRDLIQIGIRSSGKPKSHWESTFGVKQHWAHEVKEQGVEAIIAKIIKQLKADNVDEIYVSFDIDALDEIYAAATGTPEPDGLSPNESMQILRAIAAQYPITGADMMEIAPFTDSTGLGAVSRDRTLAAGAEISAFLIEEMNK
;
A
#
# COMPACT_ATOMS: atom_id res chain seq x y z
N MET A 1 8.32 4.37 -25.84
CA MET A 1 7.06 4.61 -26.56
C MET A 1 6.05 5.01 -25.50
N THR A 2 5.41 6.16 -25.62
CA THR A 2 4.32 6.56 -24.73
C THR A 2 3.14 5.62 -25.00
N THR A 3 2.71 4.89 -24.01
CA THR A 3 1.50 4.06 -24.06
C THR A 3 0.33 5.01 -24.27
N SER A 4 -0.50 4.82 -25.29
CA SER A 4 -1.67 5.67 -25.47
C SER A 4 -2.73 5.33 -24.39
N TRP A 5 -3.55 6.31 -23.98
CA TRP A 5 -4.68 6.10 -23.06
C TRP A 5 -5.52 4.88 -23.44
N SER A 6 -5.82 4.70 -24.73
CA SER A 6 -6.58 3.54 -25.21
C SER A 6 -5.90 2.20 -24.90
N THR A 7 -4.57 2.11 -25.01
CA THR A 7 -3.80 0.90 -24.71
C THR A 7 -3.78 0.65 -23.21
N PHE A 8 -3.56 1.68 -22.39
CA PHE A 8 -3.55 1.58 -20.94
C PHE A 8 -4.95 1.21 -20.41
N LYS A 9 -6.02 1.80 -20.95
CA LYS A 9 -7.39 1.44 -20.58
C LYS A 9 -7.70 -0.04 -20.86
N ASN A 10 -7.23 -0.56 -22.00
CA ASN A 10 -7.37 -2.00 -22.27
C ASN A 10 -6.64 -2.85 -21.22
N LYS A 11 -5.44 -2.46 -20.80
CA LYS A 11 -4.70 -3.13 -19.72
C LYS A 11 -5.47 -3.07 -18.41
N ILE A 12 -6.04 -1.93 -18.02
CA ILE A 12 -6.90 -1.79 -16.84
C ILE A 12 -8.03 -2.83 -16.88
N ASN A 13 -8.77 -2.91 -17.97
CA ASN A 13 -9.90 -3.84 -18.12
C ASN A 13 -9.50 -5.32 -18.06
N GLN A 14 -8.27 -5.67 -18.41
CA GLN A 14 -7.76 -7.04 -18.33
C GLN A 14 -7.19 -7.37 -16.94
N CYS A 15 -6.39 -6.47 -16.38
CA CYS A 15 -5.60 -6.70 -15.17
C CYS A 15 -6.30 -6.34 -13.88
N LEU A 16 -7.29 -5.44 -13.93
CA LEU A 16 -8.03 -4.97 -12.78
C LEU A 16 -9.49 -5.45 -12.80
N CYS A 17 -10.17 -5.26 -11.70
CA CYS A 17 -11.60 -5.54 -11.51
C CYS A 17 -12.23 -4.45 -10.61
N PRO A 18 -13.56 -4.37 -10.53
CA PRO A 18 -14.24 -3.40 -9.68
C PRO A 18 -13.78 -3.44 -8.23
N PRO A 19 -13.83 -2.29 -7.51
CA PRO A 19 -13.46 -2.20 -6.10
C PRO A 19 -14.15 -3.27 -5.25
N GLY A 20 -13.37 -3.94 -4.39
CA GLY A 20 -13.85 -5.02 -3.51
C GLY A 20 -13.97 -6.40 -4.18
N ASN A 21 -13.71 -6.51 -5.50
CA ASN A 21 -13.75 -7.78 -6.22
C ASN A 21 -12.38 -8.46 -6.31
N GLY A 22 -11.31 -7.85 -5.84
CA GLY A 22 -9.99 -8.48 -5.73
C GLY A 22 -9.96 -9.67 -4.76
N VAL A 23 -10.88 -9.68 -3.78
CA VAL A 23 -11.05 -10.83 -2.87
C VAL A 23 -11.89 -11.90 -3.54
N PHE A 24 -11.28 -13.05 -3.81
CA PHE A 24 -11.95 -14.17 -4.48
C PHE A 24 -12.69 -15.06 -3.49
N THR A 25 -13.88 -14.66 -3.06
CA THR A 25 -14.80 -15.51 -2.31
C THR A 25 -16.25 -15.32 -2.77
N VAL A 26 -17.02 -16.40 -2.71
CA VAL A 26 -18.39 -16.41 -3.24
C VAL A 26 -19.35 -15.63 -2.34
N ASN A 27 -19.32 -15.83 -1.03
CA ASN A 27 -20.35 -15.29 -0.12
C ASN A 27 -19.80 -14.46 1.05
N THR A 28 -18.55 -14.67 1.46
CA THR A 28 -17.96 -13.93 2.57
C THR A 28 -17.90 -12.44 2.23
N ALA A 29 -18.39 -11.61 3.12
CA ALA A 29 -18.47 -10.16 2.93
C ALA A 29 -19.33 -9.66 1.74
N LYS A 30 -20.26 -10.50 1.24
CA LYS A 30 -21.17 -10.12 0.16
C LYS A 30 -21.91 -8.81 0.47
N GLU A 31 -22.51 -8.69 1.65
CA GLU A 31 -23.25 -7.50 2.07
C GLU A 31 -22.35 -6.25 2.11
N ARG A 32 -21.08 -6.40 2.52
CA ARG A 32 -20.12 -5.31 2.54
C ARG A 32 -19.76 -4.86 1.13
N LYS A 33 -19.55 -5.79 0.21
CA LYS A 33 -19.33 -5.47 -1.21
C LYS A 33 -20.55 -4.77 -1.84
N GLU A 34 -21.74 -5.25 -1.57
CA GLU A 34 -22.97 -4.62 -2.06
C GLU A 34 -23.13 -3.19 -1.54
N ARG A 35 -22.80 -2.93 -0.26
CA ARG A 35 -22.79 -1.58 0.32
C ARG A 35 -21.74 -0.70 -0.33
N LEU A 36 -20.51 -1.21 -0.51
CA LEU A 36 -19.44 -0.52 -1.21
C LEU A 36 -19.87 -0.11 -2.62
N HIS A 37 -20.42 -1.06 -3.40
CA HIS A 37 -20.86 -0.79 -4.77
C HIS A 37 -22.01 0.23 -4.83
N LYS A 38 -22.99 0.15 -3.92
CA LYS A 38 -24.04 1.15 -3.81
C LYS A 38 -23.51 2.54 -3.50
N ALA A 39 -22.51 2.64 -2.64
CA ALA A 39 -21.88 3.91 -2.31
C ALA A 39 -21.10 4.50 -3.51
N LEU A 40 -20.35 3.67 -4.25
CA LEU A 40 -19.55 4.11 -5.39
C LEU A 40 -20.35 4.35 -6.67
N PHE A 41 -21.34 3.49 -6.96
CA PHE A 41 -22.02 3.44 -8.26
C PHE A 41 -23.53 3.66 -8.18
N GLY A 42 -24.08 3.91 -6.99
CA GLY A 42 -25.52 4.08 -6.76
C GLY A 42 -26.35 2.80 -6.79
N GLN A 43 -25.75 1.67 -7.18
CA GLN A 43 -26.41 0.35 -7.26
C GLN A 43 -25.40 -0.78 -7.05
N SER A 44 -25.88 -2.02 -6.92
CA SER A 44 -25.04 -3.22 -6.74
C SER A 44 -25.11 -4.21 -7.91
N ASP A 45 -25.85 -3.88 -8.95
CA ASP A 45 -25.97 -4.69 -10.17
C ASP A 45 -25.15 -4.09 -11.31
N ASN A 46 -24.74 -4.91 -12.29
CA ASN A 46 -23.96 -4.48 -13.47
C ASN A 46 -22.67 -3.74 -13.14
N ILE A 47 -22.04 -4.07 -12.03
CA ILE A 47 -20.90 -3.35 -11.47
C ILE A 47 -19.70 -3.30 -12.42
N GLU A 48 -19.43 -4.37 -13.15
CA GLU A 48 -18.35 -4.39 -14.15
C GLU A 48 -18.51 -3.27 -15.18
N THR A 49 -19.72 -3.12 -15.74
CA THR A 49 -20.02 -2.08 -16.73
C THR A 49 -19.92 -0.67 -16.15
N LEU A 50 -20.45 -0.46 -14.94
CA LEU A 50 -20.39 0.85 -14.27
C LEU A 50 -18.96 1.25 -13.92
N TRP A 51 -18.17 0.31 -13.44
CA TRP A 51 -16.75 0.52 -13.16
C TRP A 51 -15.98 0.85 -14.45
N GLN A 52 -16.18 0.10 -15.55
CA GLN A 52 -15.56 0.40 -16.85
C GLN A 52 -15.93 1.80 -17.35
N GLN A 53 -17.19 2.22 -17.15
CA GLN A 53 -17.61 3.58 -17.47
C GLN A 53 -16.93 4.62 -16.57
N SER A 54 -16.75 4.35 -15.28
CA SER A 54 -16.01 5.25 -14.39
C SER A 54 -14.54 5.40 -14.80
N VAL A 55 -13.90 4.32 -15.24
CA VAL A 55 -12.51 4.34 -15.72
C VAL A 55 -12.32 5.35 -16.87
N GLU A 56 -13.31 5.58 -17.71
CA GLU A 56 -13.22 6.59 -18.78
C GLU A 56 -12.96 8.00 -18.23
N THR A 57 -13.36 8.29 -17.00
CA THR A 57 -13.19 9.61 -16.37
C THR A 57 -11.86 9.76 -15.62
N LEU A 58 -11.03 8.72 -15.58
CA LEU A 58 -9.71 8.76 -14.89
C LEU A 58 -8.82 9.93 -15.34
N PRO A 59 -8.69 10.27 -16.63
CA PRO A 59 -7.83 11.39 -17.04
C PRO A 59 -8.19 12.73 -16.37
N GLU A 60 -9.47 12.97 -16.16
CA GLU A 60 -10.03 14.21 -15.59
C GLU A 60 -10.27 14.13 -14.07
N SER A 61 -9.90 13.00 -13.45
CA SER A 61 -10.12 12.79 -12.02
C SER A 61 -9.13 13.56 -11.13
N THR A 62 -9.34 13.47 -9.81
CA THR A 62 -8.42 14.00 -8.79
C THR A 62 -7.03 13.39 -8.89
N ASN A 63 -6.04 13.99 -8.21
CA ASN A 63 -4.66 13.48 -8.21
C ASN A 63 -4.53 12.16 -7.44
N ALA A 64 -5.29 11.97 -6.37
CA ALA A 64 -5.27 10.74 -5.58
C ALA A 64 -6.12 9.65 -6.26
N VAL A 65 -5.48 8.54 -6.61
CA VAL A 65 -6.10 7.37 -7.25
C VAL A 65 -5.95 6.15 -6.34
N ILE A 66 -7.06 5.57 -5.89
CA ILE A 66 -7.08 4.39 -5.03
C ILE A 66 -6.91 3.13 -5.90
N LEU A 67 -5.99 2.25 -5.50
CA LEU A 67 -5.81 0.92 -6.07
C LEU A 67 -5.77 -0.12 -4.95
N GLY A 68 -6.65 -1.12 -5.02
CA GLY A 68 -6.63 -2.23 -4.07
C GLY A 68 -5.80 -3.41 -4.57
N ILE A 69 -5.00 -4.00 -3.69
CA ILE A 69 -4.23 -5.20 -3.99
C ILE A 69 -4.50 -6.23 -2.89
N ALA A 70 -5.51 -7.07 -3.12
CA ALA A 70 -6.01 -8.05 -2.15
C ALA A 70 -5.12 -9.31 -2.09
N SER A 71 -3.82 -9.14 -1.91
CA SER A 71 -2.82 -10.22 -1.82
C SER A 71 -2.36 -10.42 -0.39
N ASP A 72 -2.17 -11.66 0.02
CA ASP A 72 -1.61 -12.04 1.33
C ASP A 72 -0.65 -13.24 1.17
N CYS A 73 -0.12 -13.42 -0.04
CA CYS A 73 0.77 -14.53 -0.34
C CYS A 73 2.20 -14.29 0.16
N GLY A 74 2.63 -13.03 0.24
CA GLY A 74 3.93 -12.64 0.77
C GLY A 74 3.96 -12.49 2.30
N GLY A 75 2.81 -12.60 2.97
CA GLY A 75 2.64 -12.32 4.40
C GLY A 75 3.15 -13.42 5.34
N GLY A 76 3.00 -13.15 6.64
CA GLY A 76 3.42 -14.01 7.73
C GLY A 76 2.54 -15.25 7.96
N ILE A 77 2.50 -15.72 9.22
CA ILE A 77 1.73 -16.90 9.61
C ILE A 77 0.24 -16.56 9.81
N LEU A 78 -0.06 -15.44 10.47
CA LEU A 78 -1.41 -14.96 10.62
C LEU A 78 -1.84 -14.26 9.33
N ARG A 79 -2.83 -14.82 8.68
CA ARG A 79 -3.32 -14.38 7.37
C ARG A 79 -4.62 -13.59 7.51
N GLY A 80 -4.94 -12.80 6.52
CA GLY A 80 -6.20 -12.06 6.45
C GLY A 80 -6.07 -10.65 5.92
N ALA A 81 -4.85 -10.17 5.66
CA ALA A 81 -4.61 -8.84 5.13
C ALA A 81 -5.19 -8.63 3.72
N ASN A 82 -5.40 -9.71 2.95
CA ASN A 82 -6.12 -9.66 1.67
C ASN A 82 -7.54 -9.07 1.76
N TRP A 83 -8.13 -8.98 2.95
CA TRP A 83 -9.42 -8.33 3.18
C TRP A 83 -9.30 -6.82 3.37
N GLY A 84 -8.10 -6.31 3.62
CA GLY A 84 -7.83 -4.87 3.82
C GLY A 84 -8.47 -3.99 2.77
N PRO A 85 -8.26 -4.23 1.46
CA PRO A 85 -8.82 -3.39 0.40
C PRO A 85 -10.33 -3.19 0.47
N LEU A 86 -11.11 -4.24 0.79
CA LEU A 86 -12.55 -4.15 0.92
C LEU A 86 -12.97 -3.40 2.20
N PHE A 87 -12.34 -3.74 3.34
CA PHE A 87 -12.75 -3.22 4.64
C PHE A 87 -12.36 -1.77 4.84
N VAL A 88 -11.14 -1.40 4.46
CA VAL A 88 -10.67 0.00 4.54
C VAL A 88 -11.51 0.92 3.66
N ARG A 89 -11.78 0.54 2.40
CA ARG A 89 -12.67 1.32 1.52
C ARG A 89 -14.06 1.52 2.11
N SER A 90 -14.66 0.45 2.65
CA SER A 90 -15.98 0.55 3.27
C SER A 90 -15.98 1.52 4.44
N THR A 91 -14.92 1.47 5.28
CA THR A 91 -14.78 2.37 6.43
C THR A 91 -14.51 3.81 5.99
N LEU A 92 -13.69 4.02 4.95
CA LEU A 92 -13.45 5.35 4.37
C LEU A 92 -14.76 5.98 3.89
N LEU A 93 -15.58 5.27 3.12
CA LEU A 93 -16.85 5.78 2.62
C LEU A 93 -17.88 6.04 3.73
N GLU A 94 -17.86 5.24 4.79
CA GLU A 94 -18.74 5.41 5.95
C GLU A 94 -18.34 6.61 6.82
N GLN A 95 -17.04 6.81 7.07
CA GLN A 95 -16.54 7.84 7.99
C GLN A 95 -16.13 9.15 7.29
N TYR A 96 -15.75 9.10 6.03
CA TYR A 96 -15.27 10.22 5.23
C TYR A 96 -16.01 10.31 3.88
N PRO A 97 -17.35 10.50 3.87
CA PRO A 97 -18.16 10.43 2.65
C PRO A 97 -17.83 11.53 1.63
N ASP A 98 -17.24 12.63 2.06
CA ASP A 98 -16.83 13.75 1.21
C ASP A 98 -15.39 13.64 0.69
N LEU A 99 -14.68 12.55 1.04
CA LEU A 99 -13.30 12.32 0.62
C LEU A 99 -13.23 12.19 -0.91
N LYS A 100 -12.38 13.01 -1.51
CA LYS A 100 -12.21 13.02 -2.97
C LYS A 100 -11.06 12.09 -3.36
N ALA A 101 -11.38 11.02 -4.03
CA ALA A 101 -10.40 10.12 -4.65
C ALA A 101 -11.05 9.44 -5.87
N PHE A 102 -10.26 9.10 -6.85
CA PHE A 102 -10.70 8.22 -7.92
C PHE A 102 -10.41 6.77 -7.55
N ASP A 103 -11.43 5.90 -7.53
CA ASP A 103 -11.22 4.48 -7.23
C ASP A 103 -11.00 3.70 -8.54
N LEU A 104 -9.75 3.29 -8.78
CA LEU A 104 -9.37 2.53 -9.98
C LEU A 104 -9.77 1.06 -9.93
N GLY A 105 -10.18 0.57 -8.77
CA GLY A 105 -10.54 -0.83 -8.57
C GLY A 105 -9.47 -1.65 -7.86
N ASP A 106 -9.56 -2.96 -8.04
CA ASP A 106 -8.62 -3.91 -7.45
C ASP A 106 -7.81 -4.65 -8.53
N VAL A 107 -6.58 -4.98 -8.21
CA VAL A 107 -5.78 -5.92 -8.99
C VAL A 107 -6.46 -7.29 -8.98
N ARG A 108 -6.53 -7.97 -10.15
CA ARG A 108 -6.99 -9.36 -10.21
C ARG A 108 -5.97 -10.25 -9.51
N VAL A 109 -6.40 -10.99 -8.50
CA VAL A 109 -5.51 -11.80 -7.66
C VAL A 109 -5.86 -13.28 -7.78
N ILE A 110 -4.84 -14.10 -8.07
CA ILE A 110 -4.87 -15.52 -7.75
C ILE A 110 -4.26 -15.66 -6.35
N PRO A 111 -5.02 -16.11 -5.32
CA PRO A 111 -4.60 -16.01 -3.92
C PRO A 111 -3.32 -16.78 -3.54
N HIS A 112 -2.89 -17.70 -4.40
CA HIS A 112 -1.72 -18.56 -4.15
C HIS A 112 -0.44 -18.05 -4.81
N LEU A 113 -0.51 -16.94 -5.55
CA LEU A 113 0.62 -16.40 -6.29
C LEU A 113 1.17 -15.13 -5.59
N LEU A 114 2.49 -15.01 -5.62
CA LEU A 114 3.20 -13.84 -5.11
C LEU A 114 3.74 -12.99 -6.26
N HIS A 115 4.67 -13.56 -7.03
CA HIS A 115 5.35 -12.89 -8.14
C HIS A 115 5.70 -13.89 -9.22
N ASP A 116 5.61 -13.50 -10.51
CA ASP A 116 5.84 -14.39 -11.66
C ASP A 116 7.24 -15.01 -11.69
N LYS A 117 8.25 -14.33 -11.12
CA LYS A 117 9.63 -14.84 -11.03
C LYS A 117 9.76 -16.18 -10.30
N TYR A 118 8.76 -16.56 -9.50
CA TYR A 118 8.73 -17.85 -8.79
C TYR A 118 7.97 -18.94 -9.53
N LEU A 119 7.41 -18.64 -10.70
CA LEU A 119 6.56 -19.55 -11.47
C LEU A 119 7.30 -20.13 -12.67
N ASN A 120 6.91 -21.34 -13.08
CA ASN A 120 7.32 -21.91 -14.36
C ASN A 120 6.34 -21.54 -15.48
N ASP A 121 6.77 -21.69 -16.72
CA ASP A 121 6.01 -21.33 -17.92
C ASP A 121 4.64 -22.01 -17.99
N ALA A 122 4.54 -23.29 -17.60
CA ALA A 122 3.29 -24.04 -17.63
C ALA A 122 2.28 -23.48 -16.62
N THR A 123 2.73 -23.11 -15.43
CA THR A 123 1.89 -22.44 -14.43
C THR A 123 1.42 -21.09 -14.94
N ILE A 124 2.33 -20.28 -15.50
CA ILE A 124 1.99 -18.97 -16.07
C ILE A 124 0.93 -19.13 -17.18
N ALA A 125 1.11 -20.05 -18.14
CA ALA A 125 0.14 -20.29 -19.21
C ALA A 125 -1.25 -20.69 -18.68
N ASN A 126 -1.29 -21.61 -17.70
CA ASN A 126 -2.55 -22.00 -17.06
C ASN A 126 -3.25 -20.85 -16.33
N CYS A 127 -2.49 -20.01 -15.62
CA CYS A 127 -3.01 -18.85 -14.93
C CYS A 127 -3.50 -17.77 -15.91
N ARG A 128 -2.78 -17.53 -17.01
CA ARG A 128 -3.22 -16.65 -18.11
C ARG A 128 -4.56 -17.10 -18.69
N LYS A 129 -4.70 -18.40 -18.96
CA LYS A 129 -5.97 -18.97 -19.43
C LYS A 129 -7.10 -18.72 -18.43
N ALA A 130 -6.84 -18.81 -17.14
CA ALA A 130 -7.83 -18.57 -16.08
C ALA A 130 -8.21 -17.10 -15.96
N LEU A 131 -7.23 -16.18 -15.96
CA LEU A 131 -7.45 -14.74 -15.76
C LEU A 131 -7.95 -14.04 -17.03
N TYR A 132 -7.37 -14.38 -18.19
CA TYR A 132 -7.51 -13.64 -19.44
C TYR A 132 -8.19 -14.45 -20.54
N GLN A 133 -8.54 -15.69 -20.30
CA GLN A 133 -9.11 -16.64 -21.27
C GLN A 133 -8.18 -16.92 -22.49
N ASP A 134 -6.90 -16.60 -22.35
CA ASP A 134 -5.86 -16.78 -23.36
C ASP A 134 -4.55 -17.19 -22.68
N GLU A 135 -4.05 -18.40 -22.95
CA GLU A 135 -2.79 -18.91 -22.40
C GLU A 135 -1.56 -18.17 -22.92
N ASN A 136 -1.67 -17.50 -24.05
CA ASN A 136 -0.62 -16.69 -24.68
C ASN A 136 -0.73 -15.18 -24.36
N SER A 137 -1.65 -14.78 -23.47
CA SER A 137 -1.78 -13.39 -23.05
C SER A 137 -0.41 -12.81 -22.66
N PRO A 138 -0.07 -11.57 -23.04
CA PRO A 138 1.19 -10.95 -22.64
C PRO A 138 1.22 -10.52 -21.16
N PHE A 139 0.07 -10.50 -20.49
CA PHE A 139 -0.04 -9.96 -19.14
C PHE A 139 0.52 -10.94 -18.08
N PRO A 140 1.12 -10.40 -17.00
CA PRO A 140 1.53 -11.18 -15.84
C PRO A 140 0.34 -11.79 -15.10
N VAL A 141 0.59 -12.73 -14.18
CA VAL A 141 -0.48 -13.48 -13.51
C VAL A 141 -0.45 -13.36 -11.98
N SER A 142 0.67 -12.95 -11.41
CA SER A 142 0.80 -12.78 -9.97
C SER A 142 0.49 -11.36 -9.55
N PRO A 143 -0.10 -11.13 -8.37
CA PRO A 143 -0.57 -9.80 -7.96
C PRO A 143 0.53 -8.74 -7.97
N LEU A 144 1.74 -9.05 -7.49
CA LEU A 144 2.83 -8.07 -7.50
C LEU A 144 3.30 -7.76 -8.92
N SER A 145 3.40 -8.77 -9.80
CA SER A 145 3.79 -8.57 -11.20
C SER A 145 2.74 -7.81 -12.01
N ILE A 146 1.44 -8.07 -11.75
CA ILE A 146 0.34 -7.30 -12.36
C ILE A 146 0.43 -5.84 -11.91
N THR A 147 0.66 -5.62 -10.61
CA THR A 147 0.77 -4.26 -10.05
C THR A 147 1.94 -3.51 -10.66
N GLU A 148 3.13 -4.12 -10.79
CA GLU A 148 4.28 -3.50 -11.47
C GLU A 148 3.94 -3.10 -12.90
N ASP A 149 3.33 -4.00 -13.67
CA ASP A 149 3.00 -3.78 -15.09
C ASP A 149 1.95 -2.67 -15.27
N VAL A 150 0.92 -2.66 -14.43
CA VAL A 150 -0.13 -1.62 -14.45
C VAL A 150 0.42 -0.26 -14.06
N LEU A 151 1.22 -0.19 -12.99
CA LEU A 151 1.74 1.07 -12.48
C LEU A 151 2.84 1.68 -13.36
N HIS A 152 3.60 0.85 -14.06
CA HIS A 152 4.52 1.33 -15.06
C HIS A 152 3.80 2.18 -16.13
N ASP A 153 2.67 1.71 -16.65
CA ASP A 153 1.89 2.42 -17.64
C ASP A 153 1.07 3.56 -17.03
N PHE A 154 0.58 3.39 -15.80
CA PHE A 154 -0.14 4.44 -15.08
C PHE A 154 0.71 5.71 -14.94
N TYR A 155 1.92 5.59 -14.43
CA TYR A 155 2.80 6.76 -14.26
C TYR A 155 3.37 7.30 -15.57
N ALA A 156 3.41 6.49 -16.63
CA ALA A 156 3.75 6.97 -17.95
C ALA A 156 2.64 7.84 -18.56
N GLU A 157 1.39 7.50 -18.32
CA GLU A 157 0.21 8.23 -18.83
C GLU A 157 -0.18 9.41 -17.92
N PHE A 158 -0.05 9.24 -16.59
CA PHE A 158 -0.48 10.21 -15.58
C PHE A 158 0.67 10.58 -14.62
N PRO A 159 1.72 11.26 -15.07
CA PRO A 159 2.91 11.53 -14.25
C PRO A 159 2.64 12.41 -13.03
N ASN A 160 1.54 13.14 -13.00
CA ASN A 160 1.14 14.04 -11.91
C ASN A 160 0.10 13.43 -10.96
N LYS A 161 -0.42 12.24 -11.26
CA LYS A 161 -1.32 11.54 -10.35
C LYS A 161 -0.53 10.62 -9.43
N GLY A 162 -1.04 10.43 -8.21
CA GLY A 162 -0.47 9.51 -7.22
C GLY A 162 -1.38 8.32 -6.96
N ILE A 163 -0.78 7.16 -6.72
CA ILE A 163 -1.51 5.98 -6.25
C ILE A 163 -1.54 5.98 -4.72
N PHE A 164 -2.75 5.83 -4.18
CA PHE A 164 -2.98 5.38 -2.82
C PHE A 164 -3.26 3.88 -2.83
N GLY A 165 -2.26 3.07 -2.47
CA GLY A 165 -2.37 1.62 -2.40
C GLY A 165 -3.14 1.19 -1.15
N ILE A 166 -4.18 0.36 -1.28
CA ILE A 166 -4.74 -0.34 -0.13
C ILE A 166 -4.35 -1.80 -0.28
N GLY A 167 -3.40 -2.23 0.55
CA GLY A 167 -2.80 -3.54 0.42
C GLY A 167 -3.49 -4.63 1.19
N GLY A 168 -2.96 -5.77 0.93
CA GLY A 168 -2.83 -6.96 1.69
C GLY A 168 -1.60 -6.89 2.60
N ASP A 169 -0.75 -7.92 2.52
CA ASP A 169 0.51 -7.96 3.25
C ASP A 169 1.52 -6.91 2.71
N HIS A 170 2.55 -6.59 3.51
CA HIS A 170 3.48 -5.51 3.19
C HIS A 170 4.37 -5.75 1.95
N SER A 171 4.41 -6.98 1.40
CA SER A 171 5.09 -7.22 0.12
C SER A 171 4.50 -6.41 -1.03
N VAL A 172 3.24 -5.99 -0.89
CA VAL A 172 2.51 -5.17 -1.88
C VAL A 172 3.12 -3.78 -2.05
N SER A 173 3.79 -3.24 -1.03
CA SER A 173 4.47 -1.94 -1.14
C SER A 173 5.66 -1.98 -2.10
N TYR A 174 6.24 -3.17 -2.37
CA TYR A 174 7.32 -3.29 -3.35
C TYR A 174 6.96 -2.72 -4.73
N PRO A 175 5.94 -3.22 -5.46
CA PRO A 175 5.60 -2.68 -6.77
C PRO A 175 5.09 -1.23 -6.72
N LEU A 176 4.40 -0.84 -5.65
CA LEU A 176 3.88 0.52 -5.46
C LEU A 176 5.02 1.54 -5.34
N ALA A 177 5.89 1.35 -4.36
CA ALA A 177 7.01 2.25 -4.09
C ALA A 177 8.02 2.26 -5.24
N LYS A 178 8.34 1.09 -5.82
CA LYS A 178 9.25 0.98 -6.97
C LYS A 178 8.77 1.78 -8.16
N ALA A 179 7.51 1.58 -8.57
CA ALA A 179 6.95 2.29 -9.72
C ALA A 179 6.92 3.81 -9.49
N TYR A 180 6.55 4.23 -8.27
CA TYR A 180 6.57 5.64 -7.85
C TYR A 180 7.99 6.22 -7.95
N LEU A 181 8.99 5.60 -7.30
CA LEU A 181 10.37 6.08 -7.31
C LEU A 181 10.94 6.18 -8.73
N GLN A 182 10.69 5.17 -9.56
CA GLN A 182 11.13 5.18 -10.96
C GLN A 182 10.47 6.29 -11.77
N ALA A 183 9.20 6.58 -11.54
CA ALA A 183 8.49 7.67 -12.19
C ALA A 183 9.05 9.03 -11.76
N LYS A 184 9.25 9.26 -10.45
CA LYS A 184 9.83 10.51 -9.93
C LYS A 184 11.28 10.72 -10.42
N LYS A 185 12.08 9.67 -10.44
CA LYS A 185 13.45 9.72 -10.98
C LYS A 185 13.47 10.14 -12.45
N LYS A 186 12.54 9.64 -13.29
CA LYS A 186 12.40 10.07 -14.68
C LYS A 186 12.03 11.55 -14.83
N GLN A 187 11.34 12.12 -13.84
CA GLN A 187 10.97 13.54 -13.79
C GLN A 187 12.08 14.42 -13.19
N GLY A 188 13.16 13.84 -12.70
CA GLY A 188 14.22 14.56 -12.01
C GLY A 188 13.85 14.98 -10.58
N ILE A 189 12.83 14.37 -9.98
CA ILE A 189 12.32 14.63 -8.64
C ILE A 189 13.02 13.67 -7.66
N ARG A 190 13.60 14.18 -6.59
CA ARG A 190 14.12 13.39 -5.48
C ARG A 190 13.01 13.07 -4.50
N ALA A 191 12.57 11.84 -4.47
CA ALA A 191 11.55 11.37 -3.54
C ALA A 191 12.17 10.62 -2.35
N ALA A 192 11.60 10.81 -1.16
CA ALA A 192 11.89 10.01 0.01
C ALA A 192 10.69 9.13 0.38
N ILE A 193 10.97 8.00 1.03
CA ILE A 193 9.95 7.13 1.60
C ILE A 193 9.93 7.30 3.12
N ILE A 194 8.78 7.64 3.66
CA ILE A 194 8.49 7.61 5.09
C ILE A 194 7.74 6.32 5.37
N HIS A 195 8.39 5.38 6.04
CA HIS A 195 7.89 4.05 6.31
C HIS A 195 7.54 3.92 7.79
N PHE A 196 6.25 3.82 8.09
CA PHE A 196 5.73 3.52 9.42
C PHE A 196 5.56 2.02 9.58
N ASP A 197 6.17 1.41 10.61
CA ASP A 197 6.14 -0.03 10.81
C ASP A 197 6.68 -0.41 12.21
N ALA A 198 6.25 -1.54 12.75
CA ALA A 198 6.91 -2.18 13.89
C ALA A 198 8.21 -2.91 13.48
N HIS A 199 8.30 -3.31 12.20
CA HIS A 199 9.34 -4.14 11.62
C HIS A 199 10.24 -3.33 10.68
N THR A 200 11.40 -3.88 10.34
CA THR A 200 12.35 -3.15 9.47
C THR A 200 12.13 -3.41 7.99
N ASP A 201 11.55 -4.53 7.65
CA ASP A 201 11.34 -5.04 6.29
C ASP A 201 12.60 -5.02 5.40
N LEU A 202 13.74 -5.16 6.07
CA LEU A 202 15.08 -5.16 5.47
C LEU A 202 15.72 -6.57 5.46
N LEU A 203 14.91 -7.62 5.48
CA LEU A 203 15.39 -8.97 5.24
C LEU A 203 15.88 -9.09 3.79
N VAL A 204 16.90 -9.90 3.56
CA VAL A 204 17.40 -10.22 2.21
C VAL A 204 16.60 -11.36 1.61
N GLU A 205 16.22 -12.30 2.46
CA GLU A 205 15.36 -13.44 2.12
C GLU A 205 14.68 -14.00 3.37
N ARG A 206 13.63 -14.77 3.16
CA ARG A 206 13.02 -15.57 4.21
C ARG A 206 12.70 -16.96 3.68
N LEU A 207 13.35 -17.99 4.25
CA LEU A 207 13.19 -19.41 3.87
C LEU A 207 13.39 -19.65 2.36
N GLY A 208 14.36 -18.97 1.75
CA GLY A 208 14.67 -19.10 0.32
C GLY A 208 13.83 -18.22 -0.61
N ILE A 209 12.92 -17.41 -0.08
CA ILE A 209 12.13 -16.43 -0.85
C ILE A 209 12.68 -15.04 -0.57
N ASP A 210 13.20 -14.39 -1.60
CA ASP A 210 13.82 -13.08 -1.49
C ASP A 210 12.79 -11.94 -1.39
N LEU A 211 11.59 -12.07 -1.99
CA LEU A 211 10.53 -11.06 -1.93
C LEU A 211 9.38 -11.55 -1.06
N CYS A 212 9.17 -10.89 0.08
CA CYS A 212 8.06 -11.11 1.00
C CYS A 212 7.76 -9.83 1.78
N PHE A 213 6.76 -9.87 2.68
CA PHE A 213 6.39 -8.74 3.53
C PHE A 213 7.57 -8.14 4.29
N GLY A 214 8.49 -8.98 4.82
CA GLY A 214 9.63 -8.53 5.60
C GLY A 214 10.88 -8.15 4.79
N SER A 215 10.83 -8.14 3.44
CA SER A 215 11.99 -7.85 2.58
C SER A 215 11.75 -6.80 1.49
N TRP A 216 10.54 -6.28 1.37
CA TRP A 216 10.19 -5.37 0.28
C TRP A 216 11.07 -4.13 0.23
N CYS A 217 11.47 -3.60 1.38
CA CYS A 217 12.37 -2.43 1.46
C CYS A 217 13.71 -2.69 0.76
N THR A 218 14.29 -3.89 0.85
CA THR A 218 15.58 -4.18 0.21
C THR A 218 15.49 -4.11 -1.32
N HIS A 219 14.32 -4.37 -1.88
CA HIS A 219 14.08 -4.37 -3.33
C HIS A 219 13.88 -2.99 -3.94
N ILE A 220 13.75 -1.94 -3.12
CA ILE A 220 13.56 -0.57 -3.61
C ILE A 220 14.75 0.35 -3.30
N LEU A 221 15.75 -0.13 -2.55
CA LEU A 221 16.89 0.70 -2.12
C LEU A 221 17.68 1.29 -3.28
N ASP A 222 17.80 0.59 -4.39
CA ASP A 222 18.56 1.04 -5.56
C ASP A 222 17.75 1.97 -6.49
N ASP A 223 16.43 2.07 -6.27
CA ASP A 223 15.57 3.04 -6.95
C ASP A 223 15.59 4.42 -6.25
N LEU A 224 15.98 4.49 -4.97
CA LEU A 224 16.19 5.73 -4.24
C LEU A 224 17.42 6.50 -4.76
N THR A 225 17.41 7.82 -4.64
CA THR A 225 18.59 8.66 -4.94
C THR A 225 19.70 8.42 -3.94
N ASP A 226 19.35 8.27 -2.68
CA ASP A 226 20.24 7.86 -1.59
C ASP A 226 19.44 6.92 -0.67
N ARG A 227 20.05 5.85 -0.17
CA ARG A 227 19.36 4.87 0.69
C ARG A 227 18.86 5.47 2.01
N ARG A 228 19.44 6.58 2.47
CA ARG A 228 18.96 7.33 3.63
C ARG A 228 17.65 8.09 3.36
N ASP A 229 17.18 8.15 2.11
CA ASP A 229 15.85 8.64 1.75
C ASP A 229 14.74 7.63 2.12
N LEU A 230 15.09 6.41 2.58
CA LEU A 230 14.20 5.55 3.33
C LEU A 230 14.31 5.85 4.82
N ILE A 231 13.27 6.46 5.38
CA ILE A 231 13.17 6.84 6.79
C ILE A 231 12.10 5.98 7.45
N GLN A 232 12.48 5.13 8.38
CA GLN A 232 11.60 4.20 9.08
C GLN A 232 11.25 4.71 10.47
N ILE A 233 9.97 4.61 10.86
CA ILE A 233 9.44 5.17 12.10
C ILE A 233 8.57 4.12 12.81
N GLY A 234 8.80 3.89 14.10
CA GLY A 234 7.98 2.97 14.90
C GLY A 234 8.61 1.59 15.13
N ILE A 235 9.79 1.34 14.54
CA ILE A 235 10.47 0.05 14.64
C ILE A 235 10.68 -0.34 16.12
N ARG A 236 10.34 -1.59 16.45
CA ARG A 236 10.52 -2.15 17.79
C ARG A 236 10.68 -3.66 17.81
N SER A 237 10.12 -4.38 16.83
CA SER A 237 10.24 -5.83 16.70
C SER A 237 11.43 -6.15 15.78
N SER A 238 12.61 -6.33 16.39
CA SER A 238 13.85 -6.57 15.63
C SER A 238 14.85 -7.43 16.39
N GLY A 239 15.39 -8.43 15.73
CA GLY A 239 16.47 -9.27 16.27
C GLY A 239 17.87 -8.64 16.22
N LYS A 240 18.00 -7.42 15.66
CA LYS A 240 19.26 -6.68 15.54
C LYS A 240 19.07 -5.24 16.03
N PRO A 241 20.13 -4.58 16.52
CA PRO A 241 20.05 -3.19 16.95
C PRO A 241 19.92 -2.24 15.74
N LYS A 242 19.40 -1.05 15.96
CA LYS A 242 19.26 0.02 14.98
C LYS A 242 20.54 0.27 14.17
N SER A 243 21.69 0.33 14.85
CA SER A 243 22.99 0.55 14.21
C SER A 243 23.36 -0.50 13.17
N HIS A 244 22.89 -1.74 13.33
CA HIS A 244 23.07 -2.79 12.33
C HIS A 244 22.32 -2.43 11.02
N TRP A 245 21.07 -2.05 11.11
CA TRP A 245 20.25 -1.75 9.95
C TRP A 245 20.74 -0.51 9.22
N GLU A 246 20.99 0.58 9.96
CA GLU A 246 21.49 1.81 9.37
C GLU A 246 22.87 1.63 8.72
N SER A 247 23.80 0.88 9.33
CA SER A 247 25.12 0.67 8.75
C SER A 247 25.13 -0.32 7.59
N THR A 248 24.25 -1.33 7.60
CA THR A 248 24.21 -2.36 6.55
C THR A 248 23.48 -1.87 5.31
N PHE A 249 22.36 -1.18 5.48
CA PHE A 249 21.48 -0.80 4.38
C PHE A 249 21.52 0.69 4.02
N GLY A 250 22.11 1.53 4.89
CA GLY A 250 22.22 2.98 4.66
C GLY A 250 20.96 3.77 4.99
N VAL A 251 19.89 3.12 5.44
CA VAL A 251 18.58 3.71 5.79
C VAL A 251 18.68 4.56 7.07
N LYS A 252 17.61 5.31 7.39
CA LYS A 252 17.44 6.04 8.64
C LYS A 252 16.27 5.52 9.43
N GLN A 253 16.42 5.41 10.74
CA GLN A 253 15.41 4.85 11.61
C GLN A 253 15.14 5.74 12.83
N HIS A 254 13.86 5.83 13.23
CA HIS A 254 13.37 6.40 14.48
C HIS A 254 12.52 5.35 15.17
N TRP A 255 13.11 4.66 16.14
CA TRP A 255 12.45 3.55 16.82
C TRP A 255 11.34 4.04 17.76
N ALA A 256 10.33 3.20 18.03
CA ALA A 256 9.18 3.57 18.85
C ALA A 256 9.59 4.07 20.26
N HIS A 257 10.55 3.42 20.92
CA HIS A 257 11.06 3.87 22.22
C HIS A 257 11.73 5.26 22.13
N GLU A 258 12.40 5.60 21.02
CA GLU A 258 13.00 6.93 20.82
C GLU A 258 11.92 8.01 20.72
N VAL A 259 10.78 7.70 20.06
CA VAL A 259 9.62 8.62 19.99
C VAL A 259 9.07 8.88 21.38
N LYS A 260 8.93 7.83 22.20
CA LYS A 260 8.43 7.93 23.58
C LYS A 260 9.39 8.68 24.52
N GLU A 261 10.71 8.43 24.41
CA GLU A 261 11.71 9.01 25.30
C GLU A 261 12.04 10.47 24.97
N GLN A 262 12.08 10.81 23.67
CA GLN A 262 12.52 12.12 23.20
C GLN A 262 11.35 13.06 22.91
N GLY A 263 10.15 12.52 22.72
CA GLY A 263 8.96 13.25 22.30
C GLY A 263 8.84 13.36 20.78
N VAL A 264 7.61 13.42 20.30
CA VAL A 264 7.25 13.48 18.89
C VAL A 264 7.89 14.69 18.18
N GLU A 265 7.88 15.85 18.82
CA GLU A 265 8.44 17.10 18.25
C GLU A 265 9.95 16.98 17.97
N ALA A 266 10.70 16.30 18.84
CA ALA A 266 12.13 16.09 18.65
C ALA A 266 12.42 15.16 17.46
N ILE A 267 11.59 14.15 17.27
CA ILE A 267 11.69 13.22 16.12
C ILE A 267 11.30 13.94 14.83
N ILE A 268 10.20 14.70 14.82
CA ILE A 268 9.81 15.55 13.69
C ILE A 268 10.96 16.47 13.27
N ALA A 269 11.57 17.17 14.23
CA ALA A 269 12.70 18.06 13.94
C ALA A 269 13.88 17.35 13.27
N LYS A 270 14.19 16.12 13.68
CA LYS A 270 15.24 15.29 13.06
C LYS A 270 14.89 14.90 11.63
N ILE A 271 13.66 14.41 11.40
CA ILE A 271 13.18 14.01 10.07
C ILE A 271 13.22 15.22 9.12
N ILE A 272 12.64 16.34 9.49
CA ILE A 272 12.61 17.55 8.67
C ILE A 272 14.02 18.08 8.39
N LYS A 273 14.91 18.04 9.38
CA LYS A 273 16.32 18.43 9.18
C LYS A 273 17.02 17.55 8.15
N GLN A 274 16.76 16.25 8.20
CA GLN A 274 17.32 15.29 7.25
C GLN A 274 16.78 15.53 5.84
N LEU A 275 15.46 15.58 5.66
CA LEU A 275 14.81 15.80 4.37
C LEU A 275 15.32 17.08 3.70
N LYS A 276 15.51 18.18 4.49
CA LYS A 276 16.11 19.43 4.00
C LYS A 276 17.56 19.27 3.57
N ALA A 277 18.37 18.60 4.39
CA ALA A 277 19.80 18.38 4.09
C ALA A 277 19.99 17.52 2.84
N ASP A 278 19.08 16.63 2.57
CA ASP A 278 19.09 15.72 1.43
C ASP A 278 18.43 16.31 0.17
N ASN A 279 17.86 17.54 0.27
CA ASN A 279 17.14 18.20 -0.83
C ASN A 279 16.04 17.30 -1.42
N VAL A 280 15.22 16.72 -0.55
CA VAL A 280 14.06 15.93 -0.94
C VAL A 280 12.98 16.87 -1.48
N ASP A 281 12.36 16.51 -2.59
CA ASP A 281 11.29 17.28 -3.23
C ASP A 281 9.89 16.79 -2.83
N GLU A 282 9.69 15.46 -2.80
CA GLU A 282 8.38 14.83 -2.59
C GLU A 282 8.48 13.59 -1.68
N ILE A 283 7.37 13.21 -1.10
CA ILE A 283 7.26 12.09 -0.14
C ILE A 283 6.30 11.03 -0.66
N TYR A 284 6.71 9.77 -0.51
CA TYR A 284 5.85 8.60 -0.47
C TYR A 284 5.71 8.12 0.98
N VAL A 285 4.49 7.83 1.42
CA VAL A 285 4.26 7.25 2.75
C VAL A 285 3.83 5.78 2.60
N SER A 286 4.61 4.86 3.16
CA SER A 286 4.18 3.47 3.35
C SER A 286 3.81 3.28 4.81
N PHE A 287 2.56 2.92 5.07
CA PHE A 287 2.04 2.77 6.41
C PHE A 287 1.58 1.33 6.67
N ASP A 288 2.40 0.59 7.43
CA ASP A 288 1.94 -0.63 8.07
C ASP A 288 1.10 -0.26 9.29
N ILE A 289 -0.08 -0.87 9.41
CA ILE A 289 -0.97 -0.57 10.53
C ILE A 289 -0.39 -1.02 11.87
N ASP A 290 0.54 -1.97 11.88
CA ASP A 290 1.21 -2.44 13.08
C ASP A 290 2.30 -1.50 13.61
N ALA A 291 2.62 -0.41 12.89
CA ALA A 291 3.37 0.71 13.47
C ALA A 291 2.68 1.24 14.73
N LEU A 292 1.35 1.16 14.74
CA LEU A 292 0.55 1.50 15.92
C LEU A 292 0.68 0.41 16.99
N ASP A 293 0.54 0.82 18.24
CA ASP A 293 0.46 -0.10 19.36
C ASP A 293 -0.74 -1.05 19.21
N GLU A 294 -0.58 -2.32 19.62
CA GLU A 294 -1.62 -3.35 19.51
C GLU A 294 -2.94 -2.97 20.20
N ILE A 295 -2.91 -2.07 21.19
CA ILE A 295 -4.14 -1.56 21.81
C ILE A 295 -5.00 -0.74 20.86
N TYR A 296 -4.43 -0.21 19.79
CA TYR A 296 -5.11 0.53 18.73
C TYR A 296 -5.30 -0.30 17.46
N ALA A 297 -4.35 -1.17 17.14
CA ALA A 297 -4.28 -1.89 15.86
C ALA A 297 -3.96 -3.39 16.03
N ALA A 298 -4.82 -4.13 16.72
CA ALA A 298 -4.63 -5.57 16.89
C ALA A 298 -5.15 -6.42 15.73
N ALA A 299 -5.93 -5.85 14.80
CA ALA A 299 -6.42 -6.58 13.62
C ALA A 299 -5.41 -6.50 12.46
N THR A 300 -4.25 -7.09 12.68
CA THR A 300 -3.12 -7.20 11.76
C THR A 300 -2.45 -8.57 11.88
N GLY A 301 -1.59 -8.92 10.94
CA GLY A 301 -0.88 -10.21 10.93
C GLY A 301 0.20 -10.32 12.02
N THR A 302 0.81 -9.22 12.41
CA THR A 302 1.94 -9.15 13.35
C THR A 302 1.78 -8.00 14.35
N PRO A 303 0.74 -8.04 15.21
CA PRO A 303 0.54 -6.99 16.21
C PRO A 303 1.67 -7.00 17.24
N GLU A 304 2.19 -5.82 17.56
CA GLU A 304 3.32 -5.64 18.48
C GLU A 304 2.97 -4.60 19.56
N PRO A 305 3.31 -4.84 20.82
CA PRO A 305 3.13 -3.88 21.90
C PRO A 305 4.14 -2.73 21.81
N ASP A 306 3.92 -1.70 22.60
CA ASP A 306 4.81 -0.53 22.74
C ASP A 306 4.97 0.31 21.48
N GLY A 307 4.00 0.26 20.57
CA GLY A 307 3.96 1.01 19.33
C GLY A 307 3.58 2.48 19.47
N LEU A 308 3.39 3.14 18.33
CA LEU A 308 2.91 4.52 18.27
C LEU A 308 1.41 4.58 18.56
N SER A 309 0.95 5.70 19.12
CA SER A 309 -0.47 6.02 19.08
C SER A 309 -0.87 6.59 17.70
N PRO A 310 -2.15 6.51 17.31
CA PRO A 310 -2.64 7.18 16.11
C PRO A 310 -2.33 8.69 16.12
N ASN A 311 -2.43 9.33 17.29
CA ASN A 311 -2.15 10.76 17.43
C ASN A 311 -0.67 11.10 17.17
N GLU A 312 0.29 10.31 17.68
CA GLU A 312 1.72 10.52 17.42
C GLU A 312 2.02 10.35 15.92
N SER A 313 1.48 9.32 15.29
CA SER A 313 1.62 9.10 13.84
C SER A 313 1.05 10.27 13.03
N MET A 314 -0.14 10.74 13.38
CA MET A 314 -0.78 11.88 12.72
C MET A 314 -0.02 13.20 12.93
N GLN A 315 0.58 13.43 14.11
CA GLN A 315 1.43 14.60 14.33
C GLN A 315 2.65 14.59 13.41
N ILE A 316 3.32 13.44 13.27
CA ILE A 316 4.47 13.29 12.37
C ILE A 316 4.04 13.52 10.92
N LEU A 317 2.97 12.87 10.47
CA LEU A 317 2.45 13.01 9.10
C LEU A 317 2.07 14.47 8.77
N ARG A 318 1.34 15.14 9.66
CA ARG A 318 0.96 16.56 9.48
C ARG A 318 2.17 17.49 9.41
N ALA A 319 3.19 17.25 10.22
CA ALA A 319 4.41 18.04 10.22
C ALA A 319 5.22 17.88 8.93
N ILE A 320 5.27 16.66 8.39
CA ILE A 320 5.91 16.38 7.09
C ILE A 320 5.10 17.03 5.97
N ALA A 321 3.80 16.80 5.91
CA ALA A 321 2.91 17.35 4.88
C ALA A 321 2.89 18.89 4.85
N ALA A 322 3.12 19.54 5.99
CA ALA A 322 3.23 21.01 6.05
C ALA A 322 4.47 21.57 5.32
N GLN A 323 5.45 20.74 4.97
CA GLN A 323 6.72 21.17 4.37
C GLN A 323 7.05 20.47 3.07
N TYR A 324 6.48 19.29 2.83
CA TYR A 324 6.73 18.46 1.66
C TYR A 324 5.42 17.92 1.09
N PRO A 325 5.20 17.97 -0.23
CA PRO A 325 4.06 17.33 -0.84
C PRO A 325 4.15 15.80 -0.66
N ILE A 326 3.05 15.19 -0.22
CA ILE A 326 2.85 13.75 -0.23
C ILE A 326 2.16 13.41 -1.54
N THR A 327 2.82 12.70 -2.44
CA THR A 327 2.32 12.45 -3.80
C THR A 327 2.12 10.96 -4.12
N GLY A 328 2.33 10.10 -3.14
CA GLY A 328 2.03 8.68 -3.20
C GLY A 328 1.98 8.11 -1.79
N ALA A 329 1.14 7.10 -1.57
CA ALA A 329 1.07 6.45 -0.27
C ALA A 329 0.45 5.05 -0.37
N ASP A 330 0.58 4.28 0.70
CA ASP A 330 -0.14 3.03 0.89
C ASP A 330 -0.51 2.78 2.36
N MET A 331 -1.50 1.87 2.55
CA MET A 331 -1.94 1.34 3.85
C MET A 331 -1.90 -0.18 3.78
N MET A 332 -1.12 -0.83 4.65
CA MET A 332 -0.81 -2.24 4.60
C MET A 332 -1.22 -2.99 5.88
N GLU A 333 -1.25 -4.32 5.80
CA GLU A 333 -1.38 -5.31 6.89
C GLU A 333 -2.68 -5.23 7.70
N ILE A 334 -3.71 -4.50 7.26
CA ILE A 334 -5.02 -4.54 7.93
C ILE A 334 -5.69 -5.90 7.65
N ALA A 335 -5.78 -6.73 8.69
CA ALA A 335 -6.34 -8.08 8.64
C ALA A 335 -7.60 -8.18 9.52
N PRO A 336 -8.80 -7.83 9.00
CA PRO A 336 -10.01 -7.58 9.80
C PRO A 336 -10.55 -8.80 10.56
N PHE A 337 -10.10 -9.99 10.23
CA PHE A 337 -10.52 -11.24 10.87
C PHE A 337 -9.49 -11.81 11.84
N THR A 338 -8.32 -11.15 12.01
CA THR A 338 -7.36 -11.49 13.04
C THR A 338 -7.66 -10.69 14.31
N ASP A 339 -7.31 -11.25 15.46
CA ASP A 339 -7.43 -10.57 16.75
C ASP A 339 -6.53 -11.25 17.78
N SER A 340 -5.44 -10.60 18.13
CA SER A 340 -4.51 -11.05 19.14
C SER A 340 -4.99 -10.76 20.57
N THR A 341 -5.93 -9.84 20.74
CA THR A 341 -6.39 -9.36 22.04
C THR A 341 -7.59 -10.13 22.58
N GLY A 342 -8.27 -10.92 21.73
CA GLY A 342 -9.52 -11.60 22.09
C GLY A 342 -10.74 -10.68 22.18
N LEU A 343 -10.64 -9.41 21.73
CA LEU A 343 -11.73 -8.44 21.75
C LEU A 343 -12.63 -8.51 20.50
N GLY A 344 -12.26 -9.31 19.50
CA GLY A 344 -13.07 -9.58 18.30
C GLY A 344 -13.42 -8.33 17.50
N ALA A 345 -14.72 -8.07 17.34
CA ALA A 345 -15.20 -6.94 16.54
C ALA A 345 -14.71 -5.57 17.06
N VAL A 346 -14.52 -5.40 18.36
CA VAL A 346 -14.05 -4.12 18.93
C VAL A 346 -12.62 -3.83 18.48
N SER A 347 -11.76 -4.84 18.48
CA SER A 347 -10.37 -4.72 18.01
C SER A 347 -10.33 -4.39 16.53
N ARG A 348 -11.06 -5.13 15.70
CA ARG A 348 -11.21 -4.89 14.28
C ARG A 348 -11.67 -3.47 13.98
N ASP A 349 -12.76 -3.04 14.61
CA ASP A 349 -13.37 -1.74 14.32
C ASP A 349 -12.47 -0.59 14.74
N ARG A 350 -11.69 -0.76 15.82
CA ARG A 350 -10.66 0.19 16.25
C ARG A 350 -9.52 0.28 15.24
N THR A 351 -9.00 -0.85 14.77
CA THR A 351 -7.94 -0.92 13.75
C THR A 351 -8.40 -0.26 12.46
N LEU A 352 -9.62 -0.57 12.00
CA LEU A 352 -10.19 0.02 10.80
C LEU A 352 -10.40 1.53 10.92
N ALA A 353 -10.84 2.02 12.08
CA ALA A 353 -11.01 3.45 12.31
C ALA A 353 -9.67 4.20 12.24
N ALA A 354 -8.62 3.66 12.89
CA ALA A 354 -7.27 4.24 12.83
C ALA A 354 -6.70 4.22 11.40
N GLY A 355 -6.82 3.08 10.71
CA GLY A 355 -6.38 2.95 9.32
C GLY A 355 -7.14 3.88 8.37
N ALA A 356 -8.45 4.07 8.57
CA ALA A 356 -9.25 4.98 7.75
C ALA A 356 -8.91 6.46 8.02
N GLU A 357 -8.65 6.85 9.26
CA GLU A 357 -8.23 8.22 9.60
C GLU A 357 -6.91 8.58 8.91
N ILE A 358 -5.91 7.70 9.01
CA ILE A 358 -4.61 7.90 8.38
C ILE A 358 -4.75 7.90 6.86
N SER A 359 -5.50 6.96 6.29
CA SER A 359 -5.74 6.86 4.85
C SER A 359 -6.45 8.10 4.30
N ALA A 360 -7.48 8.60 4.98
CA ALA A 360 -8.20 9.80 4.57
C ALA A 360 -7.27 11.01 4.54
N PHE A 361 -6.46 11.20 5.59
CA PHE A 361 -5.47 12.27 5.63
C PHE A 361 -4.47 12.19 4.46
N LEU A 362 -3.90 11.01 4.19
CA LEU A 362 -2.94 10.82 3.10
C LEU A 362 -3.57 11.10 1.73
N ILE A 363 -4.79 10.64 1.49
CA ILE A 363 -5.54 10.90 0.25
C ILE A 363 -5.82 12.41 0.08
N GLU A 364 -6.19 13.11 1.16
CA GLU A 364 -6.39 14.56 1.12
C GLU A 364 -5.10 15.31 0.77
N GLU A 365 -3.96 14.92 1.36
CA GLU A 365 -2.66 15.53 1.05
C GLU A 365 -2.23 15.28 -0.40
N MET A 366 -2.47 14.08 -0.93
CA MET A 366 -2.17 13.74 -2.33
C MET A 366 -2.99 14.55 -3.36
N ASN A 367 -4.08 15.18 -2.94
CA ASN A 367 -4.92 16.03 -3.80
C ASN A 367 -4.54 17.52 -3.77
N LYS A 368 -3.60 17.92 -2.91
CA LYS A 368 -3.13 19.32 -2.83
C LYS A 368 -2.13 19.61 -3.94
#